data_ff303945a125930af41495819f41ea65
#
_entry.id   ff303945a125930af41495819f41ea65
#
_cell.length_a   1.000
_cell.length_b   1.000
_cell.length_c   1.000
_cell.angle_alpha   90.00
_cell.angle_beta   90.00
_cell.angle_gamma   90.00
#
_symmetry.space_group_name_H-M   'P 1'
#
loop_
_entity.id
_entity.type
_entity.pdbx_description
1 polymer ?
#
loop_
_entity_poly.entity_id
_entity_poly.type
_entity_poly.pdbx_seq_one_letter_code
_entity_poly.pdbx_strand_id
1 'polypeptide(L)'
;MVLNKVVNNNITTNIINSNIVEYNIKRAYPTILTNFNKKYDYLLTLTKDQYVNEIDKLFKEDKYLKNKIFDYTVALYNKFIVENKISEKNFLASTTDTLLIVDKIAPITKFDGIIEFKNKDKVNYTSLFYISPTSYILFDRVTKKIKTVGISNDPDVNSWVFVKKTLKDLCCILNEYSPENRYECMRKMKVLRINYLNNPDKNIYRSITNNNMFKYNMDGEIIYSEIQLTESENCVLMKDDNYMNVLLPLFRSFI
;
A
#
# COMPACT_ATOMS: atom_id res chain seq x y z
N MET A 1 0.68 -21.26 10.48
CA MET A 1 -0.11 -20.41 9.56
C MET A 1 0.02 -20.94 8.15
N VAL A 2 -1.08 -21.06 7.40
CA VAL A 2 -1.10 -21.48 5.99
C VAL A 2 -1.98 -20.49 5.23
N LEU A 3 -1.46 -19.95 4.14
CA LEU A 3 -2.21 -19.08 3.24
C LEU A 3 -2.99 -19.94 2.23
N ASN A 4 -4.21 -19.52 1.91
CA ASN A 4 -5.08 -20.18 0.94
C ASN A 4 -5.36 -19.31 -0.31
N LYS A 5 -4.84 -18.10 -0.34
CA LYS A 5 -4.95 -17.14 -1.45
C LYS A 5 -3.70 -16.25 -1.50
N VAL A 6 -3.47 -15.63 -2.65
CA VAL A 6 -2.31 -14.74 -2.86
C VAL A 6 -2.44 -13.47 -2.05
N VAL A 7 -3.61 -12.86 -2.08
CA VAL A 7 -3.86 -11.59 -1.38
C VAL A 7 -4.47 -11.88 -0.01
N ASN A 8 -3.72 -11.56 1.03
CA ASN A 8 -4.16 -11.65 2.42
C ASN A 8 -3.81 -10.33 3.13
N ASN A 9 -4.65 -9.96 4.09
CA ASN A 9 -4.38 -8.81 4.94
C ASN A 9 -4.85 -9.10 6.36
N ASN A 10 -3.89 -9.13 7.28
CA ASN A 10 -4.11 -9.29 8.72
C ASN A 10 -3.90 -7.97 9.47
N ILE A 11 -3.69 -6.87 8.74
CA ILE A 11 -3.51 -5.55 9.34
C ILE A 11 -4.87 -5.05 9.82
N THR A 12 -5.00 -4.82 11.12
CA THR A 12 -6.23 -4.31 11.75
C THR A 12 -5.98 -3.08 12.61
N THR A 13 -4.72 -2.80 12.95
CA THR A 13 -4.33 -1.73 13.86
C THR A 13 -3.04 -1.07 13.40
N ASN A 14 -2.72 0.07 14.00
CA ASN A 14 -1.43 0.72 13.84
C ASN A 14 -0.32 -0.10 14.51
N ILE A 15 0.84 -0.12 13.87
CA ILE A 15 2.07 -0.73 14.40
C ILE A 15 3.12 0.37 14.48
N ILE A 16 3.73 0.55 15.65
CA ILE A 16 4.71 1.61 15.91
C ILE A 16 5.94 1.01 16.56
N ASN A 17 7.13 1.54 16.22
CA ASN A 17 8.43 1.12 16.79
C ASN A 17 8.72 -0.38 16.59
N SER A 18 8.40 -0.90 15.42
CA SER A 18 8.64 -2.27 15.00
C SER A 18 9.63 -2.32 13.84
N ASN A 19 10.04 -3.51 13.45
CA ASN A 19 10.82 -3.74 12.25
C ASN A 19 9.92 -4.39 11.18
N ILE A 20 9.49 -3.61 10.19
CA ILE A 20 8.58 -4.07 9.15
C ILE A 20 9.35 -4.20 7.84
N VAL A 21 9.37 -5.40 7.28
CA VAL A 21 10.12 -5.74 6.07
C VAL A 21 9.17 -6.17 4.97
N GLU A 22 9.38 -5.60 3.79
CA GLU A 22 8.66 -5.96 2.58
C GLU A 22 9.54 -6.85 1.69
N TYR A 23 9.14 -8.09 1.50
CA TYR A 23 9.78 -9.04 0.60
C TYR A 23 9.02 -9.14 -0.72
N ASN A 24 9.70 -8.91 -1.84
CA ASN A 24 9.12 -9.04 -3.17
C ASN A 24 9.80 -10.17 -3.94
N ILE A 25 9.02 -10.91 -4.70
CA ILE A 25 9.57 -11.83 -5.71
C ILE A 25 10.14 -10.98 -6.86
N LYS A 26 11.43 -11.13 -7.10
CA LYS A 26 12.10 -10.44 -8.20
C LYS A 26 11.49 -10.87 -9.54
N ARG A 27 10.88 -9.92 -10.29
CA ARG A 27 10.22 -10.19 -11.58
C ARG A 27 9.23 -11.36 -11.47
N ALA A 28 8.30 -11.29 -10.53
CA ALA A 28 7.44 -12.41 -10.11
C ALA A 28 6.89 -13.24 -11.28
N TYR A 29 6.12 -12.66 -12.19
CA TYR A 29 5.52 -13.39 -13.29
C TYR A 29 6.54 -14.04 -14.24
N PRO A 30 7.54 -13.31 -14.78
CA PRO A 30 8.58 -13.94 -15.60
C PRO A 30 9.28 -15.10 -14.90
N THR A 31 9.69 -14.91 -13.63
CA THR A 31 10.42 -15.90 -12.87
C THR A 31 9.58 -17.15 -12.60
N ILE A 32 8.31 -16.98 -12.24
CA ILE A 32 7.37 -18.09 -12.00
C ILE A 32 7.09 -18.84 -13.31
N LEU A 33 6.83 -18.13 -14.40
CA LEU A 33 6.55 -18.75 -15.70
C LEU A 33 7.75 -19.57 -16.21
N THR A 34 8.96 -19.01 -16.12
CA THR A 34 10.20 -19.73 -16.46
C THR A 34 10.38 -20.99 -15.62
N ASN A 35 10.01 -20.94 -14.32
CA ASN A 35 10.06 -22.11 -13.46
C ASN A 35 9.04 -23.20 -13.86
N PHE A 36 7.89 -22.80 -14.42
CA PHE A 36 6.93 -23.75 -14.96
C PHE A 36 7.38 -24.41 -16.27
N ASN A 37 7.95 -23.61 -17.17
CA ASN A 37 8.38 -24.10 -18.47
C ASN A 37 9.45 -23.19 -19.06
N LYS A 38 10.58 -23.80 -19.45
CA LYS A 38 11.71 -23.09 -20.08
C LYS A 38 11.35 -22.33 -21.35
N LYS A 39 10.24 -22.66 -22.03
CA LYS A 39 9.76 -21.84 -23.17
C LYS A 39 9.52 -20.38 -22.82
N TYR A 40 9.38 -20.03 -21.54
CA TYR A 40 9.18 -18.67 -21.04
C TYR A 40 10.48 -17.95 -20.64
N ASP A 41 11.66 -18.57 -20.82
CA ASP A 41 12.95 -18.01 -20.43
C ASP A 41 13.20 -16.63 -21.08
N TYR A 42 12.68 -16.42 -22.29
CA TYR A 42 12.77 -15.15 -22.98
C TYR A 42 12.16 -13.97 -22.20
N LEU A 43 11.16 -14.23 -21.35
CA LEU A 43 10.56 -13.18 -20.51
C LEU A 43 11.56 -12.57 -19.54
N LEU A 44 12.59 -13.32 -19.15
CA LEU A 44 13.64 -12.82 -18.25
C LEU A 44 14.59 -11.83 -18.94
N THR A 45 14.63 -11.78 -20.25
CA THR A 45 15.47 -10.86 -21.04
C THR A 45 14.76 -9.54 -21.36
N LEU A 46 13.43 -9.51 -21.28
CA LEU A 46 12.61 -8.35 -21.62
C LEU A 46 12.70 -7.24 -20.56
N THR A 47 12.47 -6.00 -20.96
CA THR A 47 12.24 -4.89 -20.04
C THR A 47 10.91 -5.06 -19.30
N LYS A 48 10.68 -4.25 -18.27
CA LYS A 48 9.43 -4.34 -17.48
C LYS A 48 8.17 -4.18 -18.35
N ASP A 49 8.14 -3.14 -19.17
CA ASP A 49 6.97 -2.85 -20.00
C ASP A 49 6.74 -3.92 -21.07
N GLN A 50 7.84 -4.44 -21.65
CA GLN A 50 7.76 -5.52 -22.62
C GLN A 50 7.19 -6.80 -22.01
N TYR A 51 7.72 -7.26 -20.85
CA TYR A 51 7.21 -8.50 -20.28
C TYR A 51 5.79 -8.35 -19.71
N VAL A 52 5.37 -7.18 -19.23
CA VAL A 52 3.99 -6.95 -18.78
C VAL A 52 3.02 -7.14 -19.96
N ASN A 53 3.30 -6.51 -21.10
CA ASN A 53 2.49 -6.66 -22.30
C ASN A 53 2.44 -8.11 -22.79
N GLU A 54 3.57 -8.83 -22.73
CA GLU A 54 3.63 -10.22 -23.15
C GLU A 54 2.85 -11.15 -22.22
N ILE A 55 2.93 -10.94 -20.92
CA ILE A 55 2.15 -11.68 -19.92
C ILE A 55 0.64 -11.45 -20.09
N ASP A 56 0.24 -10.23 -20.40
CA ASP A 56 -1.18 -9.93 -20.67
C ASP A 56 -1.69 -10.68 -21.90
N LYS A 57 -0.87 -10.85 -22.96
CA LYS A 57 -1.21 -11.70 -24.10
C LYS A 57 -1.34 -13.17 -23.69
N LEU A 58 -0.35 -13.71 -22.97
CA LEU A 58 -0.38 -15.08 -22.49
C LEU A 58 -1.62 -15.38 -21.63
N PHE A 59 -2.06 -14.44 -20.80
CA PHE A 59 -3.29 -14.59 -20.00
C PHE A 59 -4.57 -14.53 -20.84
N LYS A 60 -4.57 -13.85 -21.97
CA LYS A 60 -5.69 -13.86 -22.92
C LYS A 60 -5.76 -15.18 -23.67
N GLU A 61 -4.60 -15.75 -24.02
CA GLU A 61 -4.51 -17.02 -24.74
C GLU A 61 -4.81 -18.22 -23.85
N ASP A 62 -4.30 -18.22 -22.61
CA ASP A 62 -4.53 -19.27 -21.60
C ASP A 62 -5.17 -18.70 -20.34
N LYS A 63 -6.49 -18.77 -20.26
CA LYS A 63 -7.26 -18.29 -19.11
C LYS A 63 -6.92 -19.01 -17.79
N TYR A 64 -6.40 -20.23 -17.86
CA TYR A 64 -6.01 -21.00 -16.68
C TYR A 64 -4.60 -20.68 -16.19
N LEU A 65 -3.78 -20.07 -17.03
CA LEU A 65 -2.39 -19.76 -16.69
C LEU A 65 -2.28 -18.82 -15.50
N LYS A 66 -3.16 -17.83 -15.43
CA LYS A 66 -3.23 -16.88 -14.30
C LYS A 66 -3.52 -17.59 -12.98
N ASN A 67 -4.47 -18.53 -12.98
CA ASN A 67 -4.82 -19.29 -11.78
C ASN A 67 -3.65 -20.19 -11.35
N LYS A 68 -3.00 -20.88 -12.29
CA LYS A 68 -1.80 -21.68 -12.02
C LYS A 68 -0.67 -20.88 -11.38
N ILE A 69 -0.44 -19.64 -11.86
CA ILE A 69 0.54 -18.74 -11.27
C ILE A 69 0.15 -18.36 -9.84
N PHE A 70 -1.12 -18.04 -9.61
CA PHE A 70 -1.59 -17.69 -8.28
C PHE A 70 -1.47 -18.84 -7.29
N ASP A 71 -1.88 -20.06 -7.68
CA ASP A 71 -1.75 -21.26 -6.85
C ASP A 71 -0.29 -21.54 -6.50
N TYR A 72 0.59 -21.42 -7.48
CA TYR A 72 2.03 -21.58 -7.25
C TYR A 72 2.60 -20.46 -6.36
N THR A 73 2.16 -19.23 -6.52
CA THR A 73 2.56 -18.12 -5.66
C THR A 73 2.14 -18.36 -4.21
N VAL A 74 0.94 -18.89 -3.98
CA VAL A 74 0.47 -19.28 -2.65
C VAL A 74 1.37 -20.39 -2.07
N ALA A 75 1.71 -21.39 -2.86
CA ALA A 75 2.62 -22.45 -2.44
C ALA A 75 4.02 -21.91 -2.07
N LEU A 76 4.56 -20.99 -2.88
CA LEU A 76 5.83 -20.31 -2.60
C LEU A 76 5.78 -19.49 -1.30
N TYR A 77 4.70 -18.76 -1.06
CA TYR A 77 4.53 -17.99 0.17
C TYR A 77 4.45 -18.90 1.39
N ASN A 78 3.71 -19.99 1.30
CA ASN A 78 3.66 -20.98 2.37
C ASN A 78 5.04 -21.60 2.65
N LYS A 79 5.79 -21.93 1.59
CA LYS A 79 7.16 -22.42 1.72
C LYS A 79 8.07 -21.38 2.39
N PHE A 80 8.01 -20.11 1.95
CA PHE A 80 8.76 -19.02 2.58
C PHE A 80 8.41 -18.85 4.06
N ILE A 81 7.12 -18.89 4.40
CA ILE A 81 6.63 -18.76 5.78
C ILE A 81 7.16 -19.90 6.65
N VAL A 82 7.06 -21.14 6.18
CA VAL A 82 7.48 -22.32 6.94
C VAL A 82 8.99 -22.33 7.14
N GLU A 83 9.77 -22.19 6.06
CA GLU A 83 11.23 -22.27 6.12
C GLU A 83 11.83 -21.13 6.96
N ASN A 84 11.23 -19.95 6.93
CA ASN A 84 11.65 -18.82 7.76
C ASN A 84 10.98 -18.77 9.15
N LYS A 85 10.18 -19.79 9.51
CA LYS A 85 9.49 -19.87 10.81
C LYS A 85 8.69 -18.61 11.13
N ILE A 86 7.97 -18.07 10.13
CA ILE A 86 7.13 -16.88 10.30
C ILE A 86 5.83 -17.33 10.95
N SER A 87 5.53 -16.77 12.11
CA SER A 87 4.29 -17.02 12.82
C SER A 87 3.17 -16.09 12.34
N GLU A 88 1.95 -16.38 12.72
CA GLU A 88 0.78 -15.56 12.40
C GLU A 88 0.91 -14.11 12.88
N LYS A 89 1.51 -13.92 14.07
CA LYS A 89 1.79 -12.59 14.63
C LYS A 89 2.85 -11.79 13.87
N ASN A 90 3.72 -12.46 13.13
CA ASN A 90 4.76 -11.82 12.33
C ASN A 90 4.30 -11.53 10.89
N PHE A 91 3.22 -12.15 10.42
CA PHE A 91 2.70 -11.96 9.08
C PHE A 91 1.66 -10.84 9.06
N LEU A 92 1.87 -9.82 8.24
CA LEU A 92 0.96 -8.69 8.12
C LEU A 92 0.08 -8.78 6.88
N ALA A 93 0.68 -8.95 5.72
CA ALA A 93 -0.05 -8.98 4.46
C ALA A 93 0.71 -9.70 3.35
N SER A 94 -0.02 -10.13 2.34
CA SER A 94 0.54 -10.53 1.04
C SER A 94 -0.23 -9.92 -0.11
N THR A 95 0.47 -9.68 -1.21
CA THR A 95 -0.08 -9.27 -2.50
C THR A 95 0.42 -10.24 -3.57
N THR A 96 0.24 -9.92 -4.84
CA THR A 96 0.62 -10.78 -5.97
C THR A 96 2.13 -11.09 -6.00
N ASP A 97 2.96 -10.19 -5.53
CA ASP A 97 4.42 -10.31 -5.59
C ASP A 97 5.14 -9.95 -4.29
N THR A 98 4.38 -9.68 -3.22
CA THR A 98 4.89 -9.10 -1.97
C THR A 98 4.42 -9.86 -0.74
N LEU A 99 5.33 -10.03 0.23
CA LEU A 99 5.03 -10.41 1.61
C LEU A 99 5.47 -9.29 2.56
N LEU A 100 4.59 -8.88 3.47
CA LEU A 100 4.87 -7.91 4.52
C LEU A 100 4.94 -8.60 5.87
N ILE A 101 6.08 -8.44 6.55
CA ILE A 101 6.42 -9.16 7.79
C ILE A 101 6.88 -8.16 8.83
N VAL A 102 6.50 -8.39 10.09
CA VAL A 102 6.90 -7.56 11.23
C VAL A 102 7.77 -8.36 12.21
N ASP A 103 8.78 -7.68 12.76
CA ASP A 103 9.68 -8.17 13.82
C ASP A 103 10.33 -9.53 13.52
N LYS A 104 10.51 -9.82 12.25
CA LYS A 104 11.18 -11.02 11.77
C LYS A 104 11.96 -10.73 10.50
N ILE A 105 13.19 -11.19 10.44
CA ILE A 105 13.99 -11.20 9.21
C ILE A 105 13.99 -12.61 8.65
N ALA A 106 13.74 -12.73 7.35
CA ALA A 106 13.78 -14.01 6.66
C ALA A 106 15.22 -14.29 6.15
N PRO A 107 15.95 -15.24 6.74
CA PRO A 107 17.29 -15.59 6.28
C PRO A 107 17.26 -16.38 4.96
N ILE A 108 16.18 -17.14 4.71
CA ILE A 108 16.04 -17.95 3.50
C ILE A 108 15.19 -17.17 2.49
N THR A 109 15.81 -16.76 1.41
CA THR A 109 15.18 -15.92 0.39
C THR A 109 15.18 -16.53 -1.01
N LYS A 110 15.89 -17.62 -1.23
CA LYS A 110 15.97 -18.30 -2.54
C LYS A 110 15.21 -19.63 -2.51
N PHE A 111 14.37 -19.82 -3.51
CA PHE A 111 13.50 -20.99 -3.65
C PHE A 111 13.49 -21.50 -5.09
N ASP A 112 13.33 -22.79 -5.26
CA ASP A 112 13.12 -23.47 -6.54
C ASP A 112 14.12 -23.00 -7.63
N GLY A 113 15.38 -22.77 -7.22
CA GLY A 113 16.52 -22.44 -8.08
C GLY A 113 16.60 -20.97 -8.50
N ILE A 114 15.57 -20.41 -9.12
CA ILE A 114 15.61 -19.06 -9.70
C ILE A 114 14.75 -18.03 -8.97
N ILE A 115 13.88 -18.47 -8.08
CA ILE A 115 12.97 -17.59 -7.36
C ILE A 115 13.69 -16.96 -6.18
N GLU A 116 13.72 -15.64 -6.13
CA GLU A 116 14.36 -14.90 -5.08
C GLU A 116 13.42 -13.84 -4.51
N PHE A 117 13.17 -13.93 -3.19
CA PHE A 117 12.53 -12.87 -2.44
C PHE A 117 13.57 -11.83 -2.04
N LYS A 118 13.32 -10.59 -2.36
CA LYS A 118 14.21 -9.47 -2.00
C LYS A 118 13.48 -8.47 -1.13
N ASN A 119 14.16 -7.95 -0.13
CA ASN A 119 13.74 -6.71 0.51
C ASN A 119 13.76 -5.61 -0.56
N LYS A 120 12.58 -5.11 -0.94
CA LYS A 120 12.36 -4.28 -2.13
C LYS A 120 13.22 -3.02 -2.12
N ASP A 121 13.26 -2.35 -1.00
CA ASP A 121 13.87 -1.01 -0.92
C ASP A 121 15.17 -1.02 -0.11
N LYS A 122 15.63 -2.18 0.38
CA LYS A 122 16.68 -2.29 1.41
C LYS A 122 16.36 -1.41 2.63
N VAL A 123 15.11 -1.06 2.81
CA VAL A 123 14.60 -0.21 3.87
C VAL A 123 13.70 -1.07 4.75
N ASN A 124 13.92 -1.01 6.05
CA ASN A 124 13.00 -1.54 7.01
C ASN A 124 12.13 -0.37 7.50
N TYR A 125 10.83 -0.51 7.37
CA TYR A 125 9.91 0.48 7.92
C TYR A 125 9.80 0.29 9.43
N THR A 126 9.64 1.39 10.14
CA THR A 126 9.55 1.37 11.61
C THR A 126 8.12 1.42 12.12
N SER A 127 7.19 1.78 11.25
CA SER A 127 5.78 1.90 11.61
C SER A 127 4.87 1.62 10.42
N LEU A 128 3.66 1.15 10.75
CA LEU A 128 2.56 0.97 9.81
C LEU A 128 1.33 1.67 10.39
N PHE A 129 0.73 2.56 9.61
CA PHE A 129 -0.50 3.25 9.96
C PHE A 129 -1.65 2.68 9.15
N TYR A 130 -2.59 2.06 9.84
CA TYR A 130 -3.78 1.45 9.27
C TYR A 130 -4.82 2.52 8.91
N ILE A 131 -5.41 2.39 7.74
CA ILE A 131 -6.50 3.26 7.28
C ILE A 131 -7.76 2.42 7.05
N SER A 132 -7.62 1.34 6.30
CA SER A 132 -8.70 0.41 5.97
C SER A 132 -8.10 -0.97 5.66
N PRO A 133 -8.92 -2.03 5.50
CA PRO A 133 -8.43 -3.35 5.12
C PRO A 133 -7.62 -3.39 3.82
N THR A 134 -7.77 -2.40 2.96
CA THR A 134 -7.05 -2.33 1.67
C THR A 134 -6.04 -1.19 1.60
N SER A 135 -5.98 -0.35 2.64
CA SER A 135 -5.19 0.89 2.62
C SER A 135 -4.39 1.09 3.90
N TYR A 136 -3.09 1.30 3.77
CA TYR A 136 -2.20 1.59 4.90
C TYR A 136 -0.96 2.38 4.44
N ILE A 137 -0.24 2.95 5.40
CA ILE A 137 0.99 3.69 5.17
C ILE A 137 2.12 3.01 5.92
N LEU A 138 3.19 2.69 5.21
CA LEU A 138 4.48 2.30 5.81
C LEU A 138 5.33 3.54 6.01
N PHE A 139 5.96 3.66 7.17
CA PHE A 139 6.77 4.80 7.55
C PHE A 139 8.13 4.36 8.10
N ASP A 140 9.19 4.97 7.60
CA ASP A 140 10.54 4.84 8.16
C ASP A 140 10.88 6.09 8.98
N ARG A 141 11.07 5.91 10.29
CA ARG A 141 11.37 6.99 11.22
C ARG A 141 12.69 7.69 10.92
N VAL A 142 13.70 6.96 10.47
CA VAL A 142 15.06 7.49 10.25
C VAL A 142 15.09 8.38 9.01
N THR A 143 14.66 7.84 7.88
CA THR A 143 14.69 8.56 6.60
C THR A 143 13.48 9.45 6.38
N LYS A 144 12.45 9.35 7.23
CA LYS A 144 11.14 9.99 7.08
C LYS A 144 10.45 9.62 5.75
N LYS A 145 10.79 8.45 5.21
CA LYS A 145 10.19 7.93 3.97
C LYS A 145 8.83 7.34 4.27
N ILE A 146 7.86 7.63 3.42
CA ILE A 146 6.54 6.98 3.44
C ILE A 146 6.33 6.17 2.17
N LYS A 147 5.60 5.06 2.31
CA LYS A 147 5.04 4.28 1.21
C LYS A 147 3.55 4.09 1.48
N THR A 148 2.73 4.48 0.54
CA THR A 148 1.28 4.32 0.60
C THR A 148 0.86 3.05 -0.16
N VAL A 149 -0.06 2.29 0.41
CA VAL A 149 -0.65 1.10 -0.20
C VAL A 149 -2.17 1.28 -0.21
N GLY A 150 -2.81 0.98 -1.34
CA GLY A 150 -4.26 1.18 -1.51
C GLY A 150 -4.69 2.66 -1.53
N ILE A 151 -3.76 3.57 -1.67
CA ILE A 151 -4.00 5.01 -1.77
C ILE A 151 -3.54 5.46 -3.15
N SER A 152 -4.38 6.18 -3.88
CA SER A 152 -4.02 6.73 -5.18
C SER A 152 -2.81 7.64 -5.09
N ASN A 153 -1.90 7.48 -6.02
CA ASN A 153 -0.65 8.22 -6.11
C ASN A 153 -0.55 8.80 -7.52
N ASP A 154 -1.20 9.94 -7.74
CA ASP A 154 -1.14 10.64 -9.01
C ASP A 154 0.02 11.66 -8.95
N PRO A 155 1.16 11.38 -9.60
CA PRO A 155 2.32 12.24 -9.54
C PRO A 155 2.13 13.59 -10.23
N ASP A 156 1.17 13.70 -11.15
CA ASP A 156 0.97 14.89 -11.97
C ASP A 156 0.13 15.97 -11.27
N VAL A 157 -0.34 15.70 -10.05
CA VAL A 157 -1.20 16.63 -9.32
C VAL A 157 -0.46 17.25 -8.14
N ASN A 158 -0.33 18.57 -8.16
CA ASN A 158 0.24 19.35 -7.05
C ASN A 158 -0.43 19.03 -5.71
N SER A 159 -1.71 18.70 -5.72
CA SER A 159 -2.47 18.26 -4.54
C SER A 159 -1.87 17.02 -3.89
N TRP A 160 -1.35 16.06 -4.68
CA TRP A 160 -0.72 14.86 -4.12
C TRP A 160 0.57 15.18 -3.36
N VAL A 161 1.37 16.11 -3.86
CA VAL A 161 2.60 16.56 -3.17
C VAL A 161 2.25 17.11 -1.79
N PHE A 162 1.21 17.93 -1.71
CA PHE A 162 0.73 18.50 -0.45
C PHE A 162 0.15 17.43 0.49
N VAL A 163 -0.71 16.54 -0.02
CA VAL A 163 -1.27 15.44 0.76
C VAL A 163 -0.16 14.52 1.28
N LYS A 164 0.80 14.17 0.44
CA LYS A 164 1.95 13.35 0.83
C LYS A 164 2.79 14.00 1.92
N LYS A 165 2.99 15.31 1.84
CA LYS A 165 3.66 16.09 2.91
C LYS A 165 2.87 16.00 4.22
N THR A 166 1.56 16.25 4.17
CA THR A 166 0.68 16.18 5.34
C THR A 166 0.68 14.77 5.96
N LEU A 167 0.61 13.72 5.14
CA LEU A 167 0.71 12.33 5.61
C LEU A 167 2.04 12.06 6.29
N LYS A 168 3.14 12.55 5.73
CA LYS A 168 4.47 12.42 6.32
C LYS A 168 4.54 13.10 7.69
N ASP A 169 4.06 14.34 7.79
CA ASP A 169 4.07 15.10 9.04
C ASP A 169 3.19 14.42 10.10
N LEU A 170 2.02 13.90 9.69
CA LEU A 170 1.15 13.12 10.56
C LEU A 170 1.84 11.84 11.04
N CYS A 171 2.47 11.08 10.16
CA CYS A 171 3.22 9.88 10.53
C CYS A 171 4.35 10.19 11.52
N CYS A 172 5.03 11.33 11.38
CA CYS A 172 6.04 11.77 12.34
C CYS A 172 5.41 11.99 13.73
N ILE A 173 4.29 12.70 13.81
CA ILE A 173 3.60 12.96 15.08
C ILE A 173 3.13 11.66 15.72
N LEU A 174 2.49 10.78 14.94
CA LEU A 174 1.98 9.50 15.44
C LEU A 174 3.10 8.56 15.90
N ASN A 175 4.26 8.59 15.23
CA ASN A 175 5.41 7.78 15.62
C ASN A 175 6.09 8.28 16.91
N GLU A 176 5.88 9.53 17.28
CA GLU A 176 6.36 10.13 18.55
C GLU A 176 5.39 9.93 19.70
N TYR A 177 4.19 9.41 19.42
CA TYR A 177 3.15 9.25 20.44
C TYR A 177 3.58 8.31 21.58
N SER A 178 3.33 8.78 22.79
CA SER A 178 3.35 7.99 24.02
C SER A 178 2.23 8.48 24.94
N PRO A 179 1.80 7.70 25.94
CA PRO A 179 0.81 8.17 26.91
C PRO A 179 1.19 9.48 27.60
N GLU A 180 2.48 9.68 27.87
CA GLU A 180 3.02 10.85 28.59
C GLU A 180 2.95 12.13 27.72
N ASN A 181 3.13 12.02 26.40
CA ASN A 181 3.11 13.16 25.49
C ASN A 181 1.80 13.30 24.70
N ARG A 182 0.74 12.57 25.10
CA ARG A 182 -0.55 12.51 24.41
C ARG A 182 -1.10 13.90 24.05
N TYR A 183 -1.12 14.81 25.03
CA TYR A 183 -1.66 16.16 24.80
C TYR A 183 -0.87 16.96 23.77
N GLU A 184 0.45 16.84 23.80
CA GLU A 184 1.30 17.53 22.83
C GLU A 184 1.10 16.96 21.42
N CYS A 185 1.00 15.64 21.27
CA CYS A 185 0.69 15.01 19.99
C CYS A 185 -0.69 15.43 19.48
N MET A 186 -1.72 15.46 20.34
CA MET A 186 -3.05 15.95 19.98
C MET A 186 -3.03 17.41 19.53
N ARG A 187 -2.27 18.27 20.21
CA ARG A 187 -2.09 19.67 19.83
C ARG A 187 -1.43 19.79 18.45
N LYS A 188 -0.35 19.06 18.20
CA LYS A 188 0.33 19.01 16.89
C LYS A 188 -0.60 18.52 15.80
N MET A 189 -1.38 17.45 16.04
CA MET A 189 -2.37 16.94 15.07
C MET A 189 -3.46 17.95 14.77
N LYS A 190 -3.98 18.67 15.78
CA LYS A 190 -4.96 19.73 15.58
C LYS A 190 -4.43 20.86 14.69
N VAL A 191 -3.20 21.29 14.93
CA VAL A 191 -2.54 22.33 14.10
C VAL A 191 -2.36 21.82 12.66
N LEU A 192 -1.88 20.59 12.49
CA LEU A 192 -1.70 19.98 11.17
C LEU A 192 -3.03 19.90 10.40
N ARG A 193 -4.11 19.48 11.07
CA ARG A 193 -5.46 19.43 10.51
C ARG A 193 -5.94 20.80 10.07
N ILE A 194 -5.81 21.81 10.92
CA ILE A 194 -6.23 23.19 10.60
C ILE A 194 -5.45 23.71 9.39
N ASN A 195 -4.14 23.49 9.35
CA ASN A 195 -3.30 23.88 8.22
C ASN A 195 -3.71 23.17 6.93
N TYR A 196 -4.06 21.88 7.00
CA TYR A 196 -4.57 21.11 5.86
C TYR A 196 -5.89 21.68 5.33
N LEU A 197 -6.86 21.91 6.22
CA LEU A 197 -8.19 22.42 5.84
C LEU A 197 -8.15 23.86 5.31
N ASN A 198 -7.23 24.67 5.81
CA ASN A 198 -7.07 26.08 5.40
C ASN A 198 -6.14 26.25 4.21
N ASN A 199 -5.61 25.18 3.64
CA ASN A 199 -4.74 25.29 2.48
C ASN A 199 -5.53 25.86 1.28
N PRO A 200 -5.03 26.95 0.66
CA PRO A 200 -5.69 27.58 -0.48
C PRO A 200 -5.55 26.79 -1.79
N ASP A 201 -4.76 25.71 -1.82
CA ASP A 201 -4.58 24.91 -3.03
C ASP A 201 -5.89 24.23 -3.43
N LYS A 202 -6.48 24.72 -4.51
CA LYS A 202 -7.76 24.26 -5.04
C LYS A 202 -7.69 22.86 -5.67
N ASN A 203 -6.50 22.30 -5.87
CA ASN A 203 -6.28 20.99 -6.50
C ASN A 203 -6.31 19.82 -5.51
N ILE A 204 -6.63 20.05 -4.23
CA ILE A 204 -6.76 19.02 -3.19
C ILE A 204 -8.08 18.24 -3.29
N TYR A 205 -8.76 18.27 -4.39
CA TYR A 205 -10.08 17.68 -4.53
C TYR A 205 -10.11 16.22 -4.96
N ARG A 206 -8.95 15.64 -5.35
CA ARG A 206 -8.89 14.23 -5.72
C ARG A 206 -8.82 13.35 -4.49
N SER A 207 -9.68 12.33 -4.45
CA SER A 207 -9.55 11.27 -3.46
C SER A 207 -8.18 10.62 -3.57
N ILE A 208 -7.55 10.37 -2.42
CA ILE A 208 -6.30 9.61 -2.35
C ILE A 208 -6.54 8.10 -2.23
N THR A 209 -7.80 7.68 -2.24
CA THR A 209 -8.20 6.27 -2.23
C THR A 209 -8.76 5.87 -3.59
N ASN A 210 -8.07 4.99 -4.29
CA ASN A 210 -8.54 4.22 -5.46
C ASN A 210 -9.43 4.96 -6.47
N ASN A 211 -9.05 6.15 -6.91
CA ASN A 211 -9.75 6.93 -7.95
C ASN A 211 -11.22 7.25 -7.65
N ASN A 212 -11.73 6.95 -6.48
CA ASN A 212 -13.08 7.34 -6.10
C ASN A 212 -13.07 8.82 -5.72
N MET A 213 -13.65 9.63 -6.55
CA MET A 213 -13.92 11.04 -6.24
C MET A 213 -15.32 11.15 -5.67
N PHE A 214 -15.41 11.79 -4.50
CA PHE A 214 -16.70 12.08 -3.88
C PHE A 214 -17.06 13.52 -4.21
N LYS A 215 -18.30 13.71 -4.61
CA LYS A 215 -18.94 15.03 -4.69
C LYS A 215 -19.96 15.13 -3.57
N TYR A 216 -20.08 16.32 -3.01
CA TYR A 216 -21.12 16.63 -2.05
C TYR A 216 -22.07 17.64 -2.68
N ASN A 217 -23.36 17.47 -2.45
CA ASN A 217 -24.33 18.51 -2.78
C ASN A 217 -24.23 19.67 -1.76
N MET A 218 -24.99 20.75 -2.01
CA MET A 218 -25.00 21.92 -1.13
C MET A 218 -25.47 21.59 0.29
N ASP A 219 -26.18 20.49 0.48
CA ASP A 219 -26.68 20.01 1.77
C ASP A 219 -25.69 19.07 2.48
N GLY A 220 -24.52 18.82 1.89
CA GLY A 220 -23.47 17.98 2.45
C GLY A 220 -23.66 16.48 2.24
N GLU A 221 -24.60 16.04 1.41
CA GLU A 221 -24.79 14.65 1.06
C GLU A 221 -23.80 14.17 0.02
N ILE A 222 -23.28 12.96 0.17
CA ILE A 222 -22.31 12.36 -0.76
C ILE A 222 -23.03 11.98 -2.04
N ILE A 223 -22.63 12.59 -3.15
CA ILE A 223 -23.05 12.18 -4.49
C ILE A 223 -21.94 11.33 -5.08
N TYR A 224 -22.19 10.03 -5.22
CA TYR A 224 -21.29 9.13 -5.97
C TYR A 224 -21.32 9.51 -7.44
N SER A 225 -20.21 9.94 -8.01
CA SER A 225 -20.09 10.10 -9.45
C SER A 225 -19.00 9.19 -9.98
N GLU A 226 -19.41 8.32 -10.91
CA GLU A 226 -18.45 7.74 -11.84
C GLU A 226 -17.93 8.85 -12.76
N ILE A 227 -16.69 9.25 -12.50
CA ILE A 227 -15.62 9.53 -13.45
C ILE A 227 -15.65 10.79 -14.28
N GLN A 228 -16.42 11.70 -14.30
CA GLN A 228 -16.04 12.99 -14.92
C GLN A 228 -16.51 14.15 -14.08
N LEU A 229 -15.51 14.89 -13.54
CA LEU A 229 -15.74 16.22 -12.98
C LEU A 229 -16.14 17.19 -14.11
N THR A 230 -17.36 17.08 -14.57
CA THR A 230 -18.00 18.23 -15.14
C THR A 230 -18.44 19.09 -13.97
N GLU A 231 -17.97 20.34 -13.93
CA GLU A 231 -18.49 21.35 -13.03
C GLU A 231 -20.01 21.42 -13.23
N SER A 232 -20.76 20.69 -12.44
CA SER A 232 -22.20 20.92 -12.37
C SER A 232 -22.41 22.01 -11.33
N GLU A 233 -23.25 22.97 -11.63
CA GLU A 233 -23.53 24.15 -10.80
C GLU A 233 -23.96 23.83 -9.36
N ASN A 234 -24.33 22.58 -9.10
CA ASN A 234 -24.85 22.09 -7.80
C ASN A 234 -23.90 21.18 -7.01
N CYS A 235 -22.66 21.01 -7.46
CA CYS A 235 -21.71 20.16 -6.77
C CYS A 235 -20.45 20.93 -6.39
N VAL A 236 -20.12 20.92 -5.12
CA VAL A 236 -18.87 21.49 -4.60
C VAL A 236 -17.89 20.33 -4.36
N LEU A 237 -16.72 20.41 -4.97
CA LEU A 237 -15.62 19.52 -4.63
C LEU A 237 -15.05 19.93 -3.29
N MET A 238 -15.14 19.05 -2.30
CA MET A 238 -14.66 19.36 -0.96
C MET A 238 -13.22 18.88 -0.77
N LYS A 239 -12.38 19.72 -0.18
CA LYS A 239 -11.05 19.35 0.31
C LYS A 239 -11.10 18.16 1.27
N ASP A 240 -12.25 17.96 1.90
CA ASP A 240 -12.49 16.94 2.91
C ASP A 240 -12.48 15.51 2.37
N ASP A 241 -12.61 15.28 1.07
CA ASP A 241 -12.55 13.93 0.52
C ASP A 241 -11.29 13.18 0.93
N ASN A 242 -10.14 13.80 0.73
CA ASN A 242 -8.87 13.23 1.15
C ASN A 242 -8.75 13.14 2.66
N TYR A 243 -9.30 14.13 3.38
CA TYR A 243 -9.34 14.15 4.82
C TYR A 243 -10.23 13.04 5.37
N MET A 244 -11.47 12.92 4.88
CA MET A 244 -12.43 11.93 5.35
C MET A 244 -11.99 10.49 5.05
N ASN A 245 -11.41 10.25 3.89
CA ASN A 245 -11.08 8.89 3.44
C ASN A 245 -9.74 8.37 3.96
N VAL A 246 -8.79 9.26 4.21
CA VAL A 246 -7.43 8.86 4.61
C VAL A 246 -6.98 9.55 5.89
N LEU A 247 -7.04 10.87 5.94
CA LEU A 247 -6.48 11.61 7.06
C LEU A 247 -7.33 11.51 8.31
N LEU A 248 -8.67 11.55 8.17
CA LEU A 248 -9.56 11.47 9.32
C LEU A 248 -9.43 10.16 10.10
N PRO A 249 -9.39 8.96 9.48
CA PRO A 249 -9.11 7.72 10.19
C PRO A 249 -7.81 7.77 10.99
N LEU A 250 -6.74 8.35 10.40
CA LEU A 250 -5.46 8.49 11.09
C LEU A 250 -5.53 9.51 12.24
N PHE A 251 -6.23 10.63 12.06
CA PHE A 251 -6.43 11.59 13.15
C PHE A 251 -7.26 11.02 14.31
N ARG A 252 -8.13 10.04 14.04
CA ARG A 252 -8.97 9.39 15.06
C ARG A 252 -8.31 8.20 15.74
N SER A 253 -7.27 7.62 15.16
CA SER A 253 -6.66 6.38 15.67
C SER A 253 -5.99 6.51 17.06
N PHE A 254 -5.94 7.72 17.63
CA PHE A 254 -5.35 8.02 18.94
C PHE A 254 -6.28 8.85 19.85
N ILE A 255 -7.53 9.03 19.48
CA ILE A 255 -8.55 9.62 20.31
C ILE A 255 -9.28 8.51 21.05
#